data_5cbb5b231dba907565c5bc75772f1b32
#
_entry.id   5cbb5b231dba907565c5bc75772f1b32
#
_cell.length_a   1.000
_cell.length_b   1.000
_cell.length_c   1.000
_cell.angle_alpha   90.00
_cell.angle_beta   90.00
_cell.angle_gamma   90.00
#
_symmetry.space_group_name_H-M   'P 1'
#
loop_
_entity.id
_entity.type
_entity.pdbx_description
1 polymer ?
#
loop_
_entity_poly.entity_id
_entity_poly.type
_entity_poly.pdbx_seq_one_letter_code
_entity_poly.pdbx_strand_id
1 'polypeptide(L)'
;MNIEEFCAKYGYSESTVRNKWAQVQKTIQKKTGILIEKSGRGSKVKFTEIFPDDRALTMFDETKDTFIMDRSAFSYENIEFTCFLAVVLTTYMTFRGDYEDLLRYMMIPVTPDNKIKVKAGMESLRDRGIIYIYYDTSVERELFTISIVGKAEDEMKVGIDMVRTCKRIAEENNKQSWVPLLKTWLGMQIMSEEQPFTVAQLEALTGLSPYQIRESKKLLESNDLFKTTKAYQTFRKCIGQNIELNGFYN
;
A
#
# COMPACT_ATOMS: atom_id res chain seq x y z
N MET A 1 13.64 -24.24 -17.27
CA MET A 1 14.23 -25.49 -16.67
C MET A 1 13.32 -26.68 -16.90
N ASN A 2 13.86 -27.84 -17.15
CA ASN A 2 13.12 -29.11 -17.06
C ASN A 2 13.05 -29.58 -15.58
N ILE A 3 12.43 -30.72 -15.32
CA ILE A 3 12.22 -31.21 -13.93
C ILE A 3 13.53 -31.65 -13.27
N GLU A 4 14.47 -32.20 -14.02
CA GLU A 4 15.77 -32.66 -13.53
C GLU A 4 16.63 -31.46 -13.12
N GLU A 5 16.71 -30.44 -13.98
CA GLU A 5 17.41 -29.19 -13.72
C GLU A 5 16.83 -28.47 -12.50
N PHE A 6 15.49 -28.47 -12.38
CA PHE A 6 14.80 -27.89 -11.23
C PHE A 6 15.13 -28.62 -9.93
N CYS A 7 15.06 -29.94 -9.94
CA CYS A 7 15.38 -30.76 -8.78
C CYS A 7 16.85 -30.58 -8.33
N ALA A 8 17.76 -30.56 -9.29
CA ALA A 8 19.20 -30.31 -9.01
C ALA A 8 19.43 -28.93 -8.39
N LYS A 9 18.77 -27.89 -8.94
CA LYS A 9 18.95 -26.50 -8.47
C LYS A 9 18.40 -26.26 -7.06
N TYR A 10 17.21 -26.80 -6.76
CA TYR A 10 16.49 -26.51 -5.52
C TYR A 10 16.56 -27.61 -4.46
N GLY A 11 17.22 -28.72 -4.74
CA GLY A 11 17.44 -29.81 -3.78
C GLY A 11 16.18 -30.63 -3.46
N TYR A 12 15.23 -30.74 -4.38
CA TYR A 12 14.02 -31.55 -4.22
C TYR A 12 14.08 -32.83 -5.07
N SER A 13 13.40 -33.88 -4.58
CA SER A 13 13.18 -35.05 -5.42
C SER A 13 12.07 -34.80 -6.42
N GLU A 14 12.13 -35.46 -7.58
CA GLU A 14 11.10 -35.35 -8.62
C GLU A 14 9.73 -35.75 -8.11
N SER A 15 9.64 -36.78 -7.28
CA SER A 15 8.39 -37.22 -6.65
C SER A 15 7.79 -36.14 -5.73
N THR A 16 8.62 -35.43 -4.99
CA THR A 16 8.19 -34.31 -4.14
C THR A 16 7.63 -33.16 -4.99
N VAL A 17 8.33 -32.82 -6.08
CA VAL A 17 7.91 -31.75 -6.99
C VAL A 17 6.61 -32.09 -7.69
N ARG A 18 6.40 -33.35 -8.06
CA ARG A 18 5.17 -33.81 -8.71
C ARG A 18 3.97 -33.81 -7.76
N ASN A 19 4.16 -34.32 -6.54
CA ASN A 19 3.07 -34.57 -5.60
C ASN A 19 2.75 -33.38 -4.66
N LYS A 20 3.72 -32.52 -4.39
CA LYS A 20 3.61 -31.41 -3.41
C LYS A 20 3.99 -30.05 -4.02
N TRP A 21 3.70 -29.85 -5.31
CA TRP A 21 4.13 -28.66 -6.03
C TRP A 21 3.82 -27.34 -5.30
N ALA A 22 2.57 -27.15 -4.84
CA ALA A 22 2.19 -25.91 -4.16
C ALA A 22 3.01 -25.62 -2.89
N GLN A 23 3.42 -26.68 -2.17
CA GLN A 23 4.25 -26.54 -0.96
C GLN A 23 5.71 -26.23 -1.34
N VAL A 24 6.24 -26.87 -2.37
CA VAL A 24 7.58 -26.62 -2.90
C VAL A 24 7.68 -25.18 -3.39
N GLN A 25 6.72 -24.71 -4.19
CA GLN A 25 6.65 -23.35 -4.71
C GLN A 25 6.66 -22.32 -3.58
N LYS A 26 5.78 -22.46 -2.57
CA LYS A 26 5.73 -21.58 -1.40
C LYS A 26 7.05 -21.56 -0.61
N THR A 27 7.67 -22.73 -0.46
CA THR A 27 8.94 -22.82 0.29
C THR A 27 10.08 -22.13 -0.43
N ILE A 28 10.17 -22.28 -1.76
CA ILE A 28 11.18 -21.59 -2.57
C ILE A 28 10.93 -20.08 -2.53
N GLN A 29 9.68 -19.65 -2.79
CA GLN A 29 9.32 -18.24 -2.75
C GLN A 29 9.66 -17.59 -1.40
N LYS A 30 9.36 -18.28 -0.29
CA LYS A 30 9.69 -17.80 1.06
C LYS A 30 11.21 -17.69 1.31
N LYS A 31 12.02 -18.60 0.75
CA LYS A 31 13.47 -18.65 0.97
C LYS A 31 14.26 -17.74 0.03
N THR A 32 13.80 -17.58 -1.21
CA THR A 32 14.57 -16.94 -2.28
C THR A 32 13.92 -15.70 -2.87
N GLY A 33 12.63 -15.42 -2.54
CA GLY A 33 11.83 -14.39 -3.20
C GLY A 33 11.40 -14.74 -4.63
N ILE A 34 11.96 -15.81 -5.23
CA ILE A 34 11.70 -16.19 -6.63
C ILE A 34 10.36 -16.90 -6.75
N LEU A 35 9.48 -16.40 -7.60
CA LEU A 35 8.27 -17.11 -7.99
C LEU A 35 8.61 -18.08 -9.12
N ILE A 36 8.13 -19.33 -9.01
CA ILE A 36 8.35 -20.34 -10.05
C ILE A 36 7.03 -20.74 -10.66
N GLU A 37 6.89 -20.52 -11.95
CA GLU A 37 5.74 -21.03 -12.71
C GLU A 37 6.02 -22.40 -13.28
N LYS A 38 5.02 -23.29 -13.16
CA LYS A 38 5.05 -24.63 -13.72
C LYS A 38 4.07 -24.68 -14.90
N SER A 39 4.57 -25.00 -16.09
CA SER A 39 3.79 -25.17 -17.30
C SER A 39 3.98 -26.58 -17.91
N GLY A 40 3.02 -27.04 -18.71
CA GLY A 40 3.07 -28.34 -19.35
C GLY A 40 2.62 -29.52 -18.47
N ARG A 41 2.61 -30.73 -19.04
CA ARG A 41 2.19 -31.99 -18.38
C ARG A 41 3.15 -33.12 -18.71
N GLY A 42 3.28 -34.08 -17.80
CA GLY A 42 4.10 -35.28 -17.98
C GLY A 42 5.59 -34.98 -18.15
N SER A 43 6.22 -35.49 -19.20
CA SER A 43 7.64 -35.25 -19.54
C SER A 43 7.89 -33.86 -20.14
N LYS A 44 6.84 -33.11 -20.52
CA LYS A 44 6.94 -31.76 -21.09
C LYS A 44 6.80 -30.66 -20.03
N VAL A 45 6.92 -30.99 -18.75
CA VAL A 45 6.87 -29.98 -17.67
C VAL A 45 8.07 -29.06 -17.77
N LYS A 46 7.81 -27.76 -17.76
CA LYS A 46 8.82 -26.68 -17.70
C LYS A 46 8.59 -25.82 -16.47
N PHE A 47 9.68 -25.36 -15.88
CA PHE A 47 9.70 -24.43 -14.77
C PHE A 47 10.37 -23.13 -15.23
N THR A 48 9.65 -22.03 -15.08
CA THR A 48 10.13 -20.66 -15.38
C THR A 48 10.31 -19.95 -14.06
N GLU A 49 11.52 -19.45 -13.81
CA GLU A 49 11.81 -18.56 -12.68
C GLU A 49 11.38 -17.16 -13.06
N ILE A 50 10.48 -16.62 -12.28
CA ILE A 50 10.11 -15.21 -12.33
C ILE A 50 10.84 -14.58 -11.16
N PHE A 51 11.94 -13.92 -11.48
CA PHE A 51 12.59 -13.05 -10.52
C PHE A 51 11.62 -11.90 -10.29
N PRO A 52 11.29 -11.59 -9.04
CA PRO A 52 10.62 -10.33 -8.80
C PRO A 52 11.50 -9.26 -9.42
N ASP A 53 10.95 -8.54 -10.37
CA ASP A 53 11.55 -7.27 -10.76
C ASP A 53 11.48 -6.45 -9.48
N ASP A 54 12.63 -6.23 -8.82
CA ASP A 54 12.72 -5.60 -7.51
C ASP A 54 12.08 -4.21 -7.49
N ARG A 55 11.83 -3.66 -8.68
CA ARG A 55 11.10 -2.40 -8.89
C ARG A 55 9.59 -2.54 -8.98
N ALA A 56 9.06 -3.71 -9.36
CA ALA A 56 7.62 -3.93 -9.51
C ALA A 56 6.94 -4.43 -8.23
N LEU A 57 7.68 -4.83 -7.21
CA LEU A 57 7.15 -5.53 -6.04
C LEU A 57 7.13 -4.72 -4.74
N THR A 58 7.72 -3.56 -4.71
CA THR A 58 7.63 -2.70 -3.53
C THR A 58 7.06 -1.35 -3.91
N MET A 59 5.96 -0.97 -3.30
CA MET A 59 5.43 0.39 -3.31
C MET A 59 6.45 1.42 -2.80
N PHE A 60 7.62 0.96 -2.37
CA PHE A 60 8.62 1.77 -1.67
C PHE A 60 9.93 1.75 -2.45
N ASP A 61 10.30 2.89 -2.98
CA ASP A 61 11.66 3.11 -3.44
C ASP A 61 12.57 3.15 -2.20
N GLU A 62 13.43 2.14 -2.06
CA GLU A 62 14.37 2.04 -0.93
C GLU A 62 15.35 3.21 -0.87
N THR A 63 15.50 3.95 -1.97
CA THR A 63 16.36 5.14 -2.05
C THR A 63 15.71 6.41 -1.50
N LYS A 64 14.40 6.37 -1.20
CA LYS A 64 13.66 7.53 -0.67
C LYS A 64 13.40 7.36 0.82
N ASP A 65 13.74 8.37 1.60
CA ASP A 65 13.36 8.45 3.01
C ASP A 65 11.99 9.10 3.20
N THR A 66 11.64 10.01 2.29
CA THR A 66 10.41 10.81 2.36
C THR A 66 9.82 11.07 0.98
N PHE A 67 8.53 11.34 0.93
CA PHE A 67 7.83 11.86 -0.25
C PHE A 67 6.96 13.05 0.13
N ILE A 68 6.60 13.86 -0.88
CA ILE A 68 5.71 15.01 -0.73
C ILE A 68 4.33 14.62 -1.26
N MET A 69 3.30 14.95 -0.51
CA MET A 69 1.91 14.71 -0.84
C MET A 69 1.12 16.01 -0.65
N ASP A 70 0.11 16.23 -1.50
CA ASP A 70 -0.86 17.30 -1.27
C ASP A 70 -1.85 16.91 -0.16
N ARG A 71 -2.12 17.81 0.78
CA ARG A 71 -3.07 17.56 1.88
C ARG A 71 -4.49 17.29 1.39
N SER A 72 -4.89 17.80 0.24
CA SER A 72 -6.19 17.51 -0.35
C SER A 72 -6.43 16.01 -0.61
N ALA A 73 -5.34 15.23 -0.76
CA ALA A 73 -5.41 13.79 -0.92
C ALA A 73 -6.07 13.06 0.26
N PHE A 74 -6.15 13.66 1.44
CA PHE A 74 -6.90 13.08 2.56
C PHE A 74 -8.38 12.91 2.28
N SER A 75 -8.97 13.79 1.47
CA SER A 75 -10.38 13.72 1.08
C SER A 75 -10.68 12.57 0.11
N TYR A 76 -9.66 11.94 -0.49
CA TYR A 76 -9.85 10.85 -1.44
C TYR A 76 -10.35 9.59 -0.72
N GLU A 77 -11.21 8.81 -1.36
CA GLU A 77 -11.57 7.49 -0.87
C GLU A 77 -10.35 6.58 -0.73
N ASN A 78 -10.42 5.54 0.10
CA ASN A 78 -9.25 4.71 0.40
C ASN A 78 -8.58 4.12 -0.84
N ILE A 79 -9.37 3.71 -1.84
CA ILE A 79 -8.82 3.16 -3.08
C ILE A 79 -8.17 4.24 -3.95
N GLU A 80 -8.80 5.40 -4.06
CA GLU A 80 -8.25 6.56 -4.76
C GLU A 80 -6.95 7.02 -4.10
N PHE A 81 -6.95 7.13 -2.76
CA PHE A 81 -5.77 7.49 -1.99
C PHE A 81 -4.62 6.50 -2.24
N THR A 82 -4.92 5.20 -2.30
CA THR A 82 -3.92 4.17 -2.58
C THR A 82 -3.37 4.30 -4.00
N CYS A 83 -4.24 4.53 -4.99
CA CYS A 83 -3.81 4.78 -6.38
C CYS A 83 -2.93 6.02 -6.49
N PHE A 84 -3.32 7.10 -5.82
CA PHE A 84 -2.54 8.34 -5.77
C PHE A 84 -1.16 8.10 -5.14
N LEU A 85 -1.10 7.45 -3.98
CA LEU A 85 0.17 7.10 -3.32
C LEU A 85 1.06 6.22 -4.19
N ALA A 86 0.48 5.26 -4.92
CA ALA A 86 1.24 4.40 -5.83
C ALA A 86 2.01 5.23 -6.86
N VAL A 87 1.41 6.30 -7.38
CA VAL A 87 2.07 7.18 -8.34
C VAL A 87 3.09 8.10 -7.66
N VAL A 88 2.73 8.69 -6.51
CA VAL A 88 3.64 9.61 -5.76
C VAL A 88 4.92 8.90 -5.32
N LEU A 89 4.82 7.62 -4.95
CA LEU A 89 5.94 6.81 -4.47
C LEU A 89 6.86 6.35 -5.59
N THR A 90 6.47 6.46 -6.87
CA THR A 90 7.37 6.18 -7.98
C THR A 90 8.44 7.27 -8.11
N THR A 91 9.61 6.91 -8.62
CA THR A 91 10.74 7.85 -8.77
C THR A 91 10.41 9.08 -9.61
N TYR A 92 9.54 8.92 -10.61
CA TYR A 92 9.18 9.98 -11.55
C TYR A 92 7.75 10.49 -11.37
N MET A 93 7.07 10.14 -10.28
CA MET A 93 5.63 10.39 -10.11
C MET A 93 4.80 9.87 -11.30
N THR A 94 5.24 8.75 -11.86
CA THR A 94 4.64 8.12 -13.03
C THR A 94 4.70 6.61 -12.86
N PHE A 95 3.55 5.95 -12.84
CA PHE A 95 3.44 4.49 -12.85
C PHE A 95 3.20 4.01 -14.29
N ARG A 96 3.85 2.91 -14.69
CA ARG A 96 3.60 2.24 -15.98
C ARG A 96 3.42 0.74 -15.74
N GLY A 97 2.33 0.18 -16.24
CA GLY A 97 2.00 -1.24 -16.12
C GLY A 97 0.57 -1.52 -16.53
N ASP A 98 0.08 -2.69 -16.19
CA ASP A 98 -1.34 -3.02 -16.26
C ASP A 98 -2.01 -2.98 -14.88
N TYR A 99 -3.31 -3.35 -14.80
CA TYR A 99 -4.05 -3.37 -13.54
C TYR A 99 -3.51 -4.39 -12.54
N GLU A 100 -2.92 -5.50 -13.01
CA GLU A 100 -2.32 -6.49 -12.11
C GLU A 100 -1.02 -5.97 -11.53
N ASP A 101 -0.20 -5.32 -12.35
CA ASP A 101 1.04 -4.70 -11.91
C ASP A 101 0.75 -3.60 -10.88
N LEU A 102 -0.28 -2.78 -11.12
CA LEU A 102 -0.69 -1.73 -10.17
C LEU A 102 -1.17 -2.34 -8.84
N LEU A 103 -2.02 -3.38 -8.88
CA LEU A 103 -2.47 -4.07 -7.67
C LEU A 103 -1.31 -4.68 -6.89
N ARG A 104 -0.36 -5.35 -7.58
CA ARG A 104 0.84 -5.91 -6.94
C ARG A 104 1.69 -4.81 -6.32
N TYR A 105 1.91 -3.71 -7.05
CA TYR A 105 2.65 -2.55 -6.56
C TYR A 105 2.02 -1.95 -5.31
N MET A 106 0.69 -1.83 -5.28
CA MET A 106 -0.08 -1.36 -4.11
C MET A 106 -0.25 -2.42 -3.02
N MET A 107 0.27 -3.65 -3.23
CA MET A 107 0.13 -4.79 -2.32
C MET A 107 -1.33 -5.16 -2.01
N ILE A 108 -2.18 -5.05 -3.01
CA ILE A 108 -3.58 -5.46 -2.98
C ILE A 108 -3.68 -6.82 -3.69
N PRO A 109 -4.43 -7.80 -3.15
CA PRO A 109 -4.64 -9.07 -3.83
C PRO A 109 -5.19 -8.91 -5.25
N VAL A 110 -4.59 -9.62 -6.21
CA VAL A 110 -5.02 -9.58 -7.62
C VAL A 110 -6.28 -10.42 -7.77
N THR A 111 -7.43 -9.76 -7.69
CA THR A 111 -8.76 -10.36 -7.87
C THR A 111 -9.57 -9.54 -8.87
N PRO A 112 -10.58 -10.13 -9.57
CA PRO A 112 -11.45 -9.37 -10.46
C PRO A 112 -12.10 -8.17 -9.78
N ASP A 113 -12.59 -8.34 -8.55
CA ASP A 113 -13.23 -7.26 -7.78
C ASP A 113 -12.26 -6.11 -7.49
N ASN A 114 -11.02 -6.42 -7.13
CA ASN A 114 -10.03 -5.40 -6.86
C ASN A 114 -9.60 -4.67 -8.14
N LYS A 115 -9.53 -5.36 -9.29
CA LYS A 115 -9.29 -4.71 -10.58
C LYS A 115 -10.38 -3.69 -10.91
N ILE A 116 -11.66 -4.06 -10.69
CA ILE A 116 -12.80 -3.14 -10.92
C ILE A 116 -12.69 -1.93 -9.99
N LYS A 117 -12.43 -2.13 -8.70
CA LYS A 117 -12.29 -1.04 -7.73
C LYS A 117 -11.14 -0.09 -8.06
N VAL A 118 -9.98 -0.63 -8.43
CA VAL A 118 -8.81 0.18 -8.81
C VAL A 118 -9.09 0.96 -10.08
N LYS A 119 -9.71 0.33 -11.09
CA LYS A 119 -10.11 1.02 -12.31
C LYS A 119 -11.04 2.19 -12.01
N ALA A 120 -12.08 1.98 -11.22
CA ALA A 120 -13.01 3.02 -10.81
C ALA A 120 -12.30 4.16 -10.03
N GLY A 121 -11.40 3.83 -9.11
CA GLY A 121 -10.62 4.83 -8.37
C GLY A 121 -9.71 5.66 -9.27
N MET A 122 -9.04 5.04 -10.24
CA MET A 122 -8.22 5.74 -11.24
C MET A 122 -9.07 6.66 -12.13
N GLU A 123 -10.21 6.17 -12.60
CA GLU A 123 -11.15 6.97 -13.42
C GLU A 123 -11.66 8.18 -12.64
N SER A 124 -12.01 7.99 -11.36
CA SER A 124 -12.43 9.09 -10.48
C SER A 124 -11.33 10.15 -10.32
N LEU A 125 -10.09 9.75 -10.06
CA LEU A 125 -8.96 10.68 -9.96
C LEU A 125 -8.68 11.41 -11.27
N ARG A 126 -8.81 10.71 -12.42
CA ARG A 126 -8.69 11.32 -13.76
C ARG A 126 -9.78 12.36 -13.99
N ASP A 127 -11.01 12.02 -13.71
CA ASP A 127 -12.17 12.89 -13.96
C ASP A 127 -12.14 14.16 -13.08
N ARG A 128 -11.46 14.08 -11.94
CA ARG A 128 -11.15 15.22 -11.07
C ARG A 128 -9.89 15.98 -11.48
N GLY A 129 -9.20 15.55 -12.54
CA GLY A 129 -7.99 16.21 -13.02
C GLY A 129 -6.74 16.02 -12.16
N ILE A 130 -6.74 15.03 -11.25
CA ILE A 130 -5.64 14.77 -10.31
C ILE A 130 -4.55 13.93 -10.97
N ILE A 131 -4.96 12.99 -11.81
CA ILE A 131 -4.04 12.14 -12.58
C ILE A 131 -4.38 12.21 -14.06
N TYR A 132 -3.36 11.93 -14.87
CA TYR A 132 -3.51 11.67 -16.29
C TYR A 132 -3.26 10.19 -16.56
N ILE A 133 -4.10 9.56 -17.40
CA ILE A 133 -3.96 8.15 -17.77
C ILE A 133 -3.77 8.09 -19.29
N TYR A 134 -2.67 7.50 -19.70
CA TYR A 134 -2.38 7.20 -21.10
C TYR A 134 -2.38 5.70 -21.32
N TYR A 135 -3.22 5.20 -22.22
CA TYR A 135 -3.27 3.79 -22.60
C TYR A 135 -2.35 3.54 -23.78
N ASP A 136 -1.46 2.56 -23.64
CA ASP A 136 -0.58 2.12 -24.71
C ASP A 136 -1.30 1.05 -25.54
N THR A 137 -1.78 1.44 -26.73
CA THR A 137 -2.49 0.55 -27.64
C THR A 137 -1.56 -0.19 -28.61
N SER A 138 -0.24 0.01 -28.50
CA SER A 138 0.75 -0.62 -29.39
C SER A 138 1.11 -2.05 -29.01
N VAL A 139 0.66 -2.54 -27.87
CA VAL A 139 0.91 -3.88 -27.34
C VAL A 139 -0.38 -4.64 -27.11
N GLU A 140 -0.34 -5.98 -27.22
CA GLU A 140 -1.52 -6.86 -26.99
C GLU A 140 -2.04 -6.80 -25.55
N ARG A 141 -1.20 -6.35 -24.60
CA ARG A 141 -1.53 -6.20 -23.19
C ARG A 141 -2.04 -4.77 -22.93
N GLU A 142 -3.12 -4.63 -22.14
CA GLU A 142 -3.64 -3.32 -21.73
C GLU A 142 -2.65 -2.59 -20.80
N LEU A 143 -1.59 -2.05 -21.36
CA LEU A 143 -0.65 -1.22 -20.59
C LEU A 143 -1.17 0.22 -20.50
N PHE A 144 -0.95 0.84 -19.36
CA PHE A 144 -1.22 2.25 -19.16
C PHE A 144 -0.09 2.94 -18.37
N THR A 145 -0.01 4.23 -18.57
CA THR A 145 0.85 5.12 -17.79
C THR A 145 -0.03 6.07 -17.00
N ILE A 146 0.19 6.15 -15.69
CA ILE A 146 -0.47 7.12 -14.81
C ILE A 146 0.57 8.14 -14.39
N SER A 147 0.23 9.41 -14.50
CA SER A 147 1.06 10.53 -14.03
C SER A 147 0.23 11.47 -13.18
N ILE A 148 0.83 12.07 -12.15
CA ILE A 148 0.19 13.12 -11.37
C ILE A 148 0.18 14.41 -12.18
N VAL A 149 -0.94 15.12 -12.17
CA VAL A 149 -1.11 16.42 -12.81
C VAL A 149 -0.79 17.52 -11.79
N GLY A 150 0.14 18.39 -12.16
CA GLY A 150 0.47 19.57 -11.34
C GLY A 150 1.47 19.30 -10.21
N LYS A 151 1.61 20.30 -9.35
CA LYS A 151 2.40 20.26 -8.11
C LYS A 151 1.44 20.32 -6.93
N ALA A 152 1.85 19.79 -5.79
CA ALA A 152 1.13 19.97 -4.54
C ALA A 152 1.06 21.48 -4.23
N GLU A 153 -0.13 21.98 -3.90
CA GLU A 153 -0.34 23.37 -3.47
C GLU A 153 -0.18 23.50 -1.95
N ASP A 154 -0.64 22.50 -1.21
CA ASP A 154 -0.49 22.38 0.24
C ASP A 154 0.34 21.15 0.57
N GLU A 155 1.66 21.34 0.53
CA GLU A 155 2.63 20.24 0.63
C GLU A 155 2.70 19.68 2.06
N MET A 156 2.66 18.36 2.16
CA MET A 156 2.95 17.62 3.36
C MET A 156 4.05 16.60 3.11
N LYS A 157 5.09 16.64 3.95
CA LYS A 157 6.19 15.68 3.90
C LYS A 157 5.83 14.43 4.69
N VAL A 158 5.96 13.26 4.07
CA VAL A 158 5.62 11.98 4.67
C VAL A 158 6.84 11.05 4.64
N GLY A 159 7.17 10.47 5.80
CA GLY A 159 8.23 9.46 5.91
C GLY A 159 7.79 8.13 5.33
N ILE A 160 8.61 7.51 4.49
CA ILE A 160 8.35 6.18 3.94
C ILE A 160 8.29 5.11 5.03
N ASP A 161 9.11 5.25 6.07
CA ASP A 161 9.10 4.34 7.21
C ASP A 161 7.76 4.31 7.94
N MET A 162 7.02 5.42 7.95
CA MET A 162 5.66 5.43 8.50
C MET A 162 4.71 4.58 7.66
N VAL A 163 4.81 4.64 6.33
CA VAL A 163 4.01 3.81 5.43
C VAL A 163 4.33 2.32 5.67
N ARG A 164 5.63 1.98 5.77
CA ARG A 164 6.10 0.61 6.11
C ARG A 164 5.58 0.15 7.46
N THR A 165 5.62 1.03 8.47
CA THR A 165 5.12 0.76 9.82
C THR A 165 3.62 0.51 9.82
N CYS A 166 2.82 1.34 9.16
CA CYS A 166 1.39 1.15 9.03
C CYS A 166 1.05 -0.18 8.33
N LYS A 167 1.81 -0.53 7.28
CA LYS A 167 1.66 -1.82 6.61
C LYS A 167 1.95 -2.98 7.54
N ARG A 168 3.08 -2.98 8.23
CA ARG A 168 3.45 -4.02 9.20
C ARG A 168 2.38 -4.20 10.28
N ILE A 169 1.90 -3.09 10.88
CA ILE A 169 0.84 -3.13 11.89
C ILE A 169 -0.44 -3.73 11.31
N ALA A 170 -0.81 -3.39 10.07
CA ALA A 170 -1.98 -3.96 9.43
C ALA A 170 -1.84 -5.48 9.22
N GLU A 171 -0.69 -5.95 8.74
CA GLU A 171 -0.40 -7.36 8.52
C GLU A 171 -0.42 -8.16 9.84
N GLU A 172 0.26 -7.67 10.88
CA GLU A 172 0.30 -8.30 12.21
C GLU A 172 -1.09 -8.42 12.86
N ASN A 173 -2.00 -7.51 12.54
CA ASN A 173 -3.37 -7.49 13.05
C ASN A 173 -4.42 -8.01 12.06
N ASN A 174 -4.00 -8.68 10.98
CA ASN A 174 -4.88 -9.25 9.95
C ASN A 174 -5.87 -8.23 9.36
N LYS A 175 -5.46 -6.98 9.19
CA LYS A 175 -6.28 -5.95 8.54
C LYS A 175 -6.18 -6.07 7.03
N GLN A 176 -7.29 -5.86 6.34
CA GLN A 176 -7.35 -5.92 4.86
C GLN A 176 -6.63 -4.75 4.18
N SER A 177 -6.47 -3.62 4.89
CA SER A 177 -5.86 -2.42 4.36
C SER A 177 -5.09 -1.67 5.45
N TRP A 178 -3.92 -1.16 5.09
CA TRP A 178 -3.08 -0.30 5.92
C TRP A 178 -3.41 1.20 5.74
N VAL A 179 -4.19 1.55 4.71
CA VAL A 179 -4.54 2.95 4.37
C VAL A 179 -5.25 3.68 5.50
N PRO A 180 -6.23 3.10 6.21
CA PRO A 180 -6.86 3.77 7.35
C PRO A 180 -5.88 4.10 8.48
N LEU A 181 -4.86 3.24 8.72
CA LEU A 181 -3.81 3.50 9.71
C LEU A 181 -2.99 4.72 9.29
N LEU A 182 -2.51 4.75 8.05
CA LEU A 182 -1.72 5.87 7.54
C LEU A 182 -2.50 7.17 7.56
N LYS A 183 -3.73 7.19 7.02
CA LYS A 183 -4.59 8.38 7.05
C LYS A 183 -4.84 8.88 8.47
N THR A 184 -5.11 7.97 9.41
CA THR A 184 -5.31 8.34 10.81
C THR A 184 -4.05 8.95 11.39
N TRP A 185 -2.88 8.33 11.18
CA TRP A 185 -1.62 8.84 11.70
C TRP A 185 -1.28 10.23 11.14
N LEU A 186 -1.37 10.40 9.82
CA LEU A 186 -1.12 11.70 9.18
C LEU A 186 -2.12 12.77 9.63
N GLY A 187 -3.41 12.40 9.76
CA GLY A 187 -4.42 13.29 10.31
C GLY A 187 -4.14 13.69 11.75
N MET A 188 -3.65 12.77 12.58
CA MET A 188 -3.23 13.05 13.95
C MET A 188 -2.02 13.99 13.99
N GLN A 189 -1.07 13.84 13.06
CA GLN A 189 0.07 14.75 12.94
C GLN A 189 -0.39 16.18 12.64
N ILE A 190 -1.30 16.36 11.68
CA ILE A 190 -1.88 17.69 11.38
C ILE A 190 -2.62 18.23 12.60
N MET A 191 -3.48 17.45 13.22
CA MET A 191 -4.27 17.85 14.39
C MET A 191 -3.39 18.13 15.63
N SER A 192 -2.17 17.64 15.68
CA SER A 192 -1.24 17.94 16.78
C SER A 192 -0.87 19.44 16.85
N GLU A 193 -0.99 20.15 15.75
CA GLU A 193 -0.76 21.59 15.66
C GLU A 193 -1.98 22.41 16.16
N GLU A 194 -3.18 21.81 16.13
CA GLU A 194 -4.46 22.47 16.43
C GLU A 194 -5.17 21.83 17.64
N GLN A 195 -4.50 21.66 18.74
CA GLN A 195 -5.05 21.02 19.93
C GLN A 195 -5.94 21.96 20.76
N PRO A 196 -6.99 21.45 21.41
CA PRO A 196 -7.50 20.08 21.38
C PRO A 196 -8.35 19.79 20.14
N PHE A 197 -8.31 18.55 19.63
CA PHE A 197 -9.09 18.12 18.49
C PHE A 197 -10.17 17.08 18.85
N THR A 198 -11.15 16.90 17.97
CA THR A 198 -12.23 15.93 18.10
C THR A 198 -12.13 14.82 17.04
N VAL A 199 -12.77 13.68 17.31
CA VAL A 199 -12.88 12.60 16.30
C VAL A 199 -13.64 13.10 15.05
N ALA A 200 -14.62 13.97 15.22
CA ALA A 200 -15.36 14.55 14.08
C ALA A 200 -14.49 15.42 13.16
N GLN A 201 -13.53 16.16 13.72
CA GLN A 201 -12.56 16.90 12.90
C GLN A 201 -11.63 15.97 12.14
N LEU A 202 -11.18 14.89 12.80
CA LEU A 202 -10.36 13.89 12.16
C LEU A 202 -11.11 13.11 11.06
N GLU A 203 -12.41 12.84 11.28
CA GLU A 203 -13.32 12.27 10.28
C GLU A 203 -13.43 13.18 9.05
N ALA A 204 -13.72 14.46 9.28
CA ALA A 204 -13.82 15.45 8.21
C ALA A 204 -12.51 15.59 7.40
N LEU A 205 -11.35 15.53 8.08
CA LEU A 205 -10.05 15.62 7.43
C LEU A 205 -9.74 14.37 6.60
N THR A 206 -9.93 13.17 7.17
CA THR A 206 -9.42 11.93 6.59
C THR A 206 -10.42 11.21 5.68
N GLY A 207 -11.69 11.55 5.74
CA GLY A 207 -12.78 10.83 5.08
C GLY A 207 -13.02 9.41 5.62
N LEU A 208 -12.41 9.07 6.78
CA LEU A 208 -12.60 7.78 7.42
C LEU A 208 -13.83 7.78 8.31
N SER A 209 -14.50 6.64 8.43
CA SER A 209 -15.58 6.48 9.40
C SER A 209 -15.04 6.55 10.84
N PRO A 210 -15.90 6.96 11.83
CA PRO A 210 -15.52 6.97 13.24
C PRO A 210 -15.04 5.61 13.75
N TYR A 211 -15.53 4.52 13.19
CA TYR A 211 -15.08 3.17 13.52
C TYR A 211 -13.64 2.94 13.03
N GLN A 212 -13.34 3.26 11.77
CA GLN A 212 -11.99 3.12 11.21
C GLN A 212 -10.97 3.96 11.98
N ILE A 213 -11.33 5.20 12.34
CA ILE A 213 -10.48 6.08 13.13
C ILE A 213 -10.18 5.47 14.51
N ARG A 214 -11.20 4.99 15.23
CA ARG A 214 -11.01 4.40 16.57
C ARG A 214 -10.14 3.14 16.53
N GLU A 215 -10.40 2.25 15.58
CA GLU A 215 -9.61 1.03 15.39
C GLU A 215 -8.15 1.37 15.03
N SER A 216 -7.94 2.24 14.05
CA SER A 216 -6.61 2.68 13.64
C SER A 216 -5.87 3.34 14.79
N LYS A 217 -6.53 4.25 15.51
CA LYS A 217 -5.97 4.93 16.67
C LYS A 217 -5.52 3.93 17.73
N LYS A 218 -6.36 2.95 18.09
CA LYS A 218 -6.02 1.91 19.07
C LYS A 218 -4.78 1.12 18.66
N LEU A 219 -4.66 0.75 17.38
CA LEU A 219 -3.51 0.01 16.88
C LEU A 219 -2.23 0.86 16.85
N LEU A 220 -2.34 2.11 16.47
CA LEU A 220 -1.20 3.04 16.45
C LEU A 220 -0.71 3.36 17.88
N GLU A 221 -1.63 3.57 18.82
CA GLU A 221 -1.30 3.77 20.25
C GLU A 221 -0.65 2.52 20.88
N SER A 222 -1.15 1.32 20.56
CA SER A 222 -0.57 0.05 21.04
C SER A 222 0.82 -0.25 20.47
N ASN A 223 1.22 0.44 19.41
CA ASN A 223 2.57 0.39 18.82
C ASN A 223 3.42 1.62 19.20
N ASP A 224 3.03 2.37 20.23
CA ASP A 224 3.76 3.51 20.77
C ASP A 224 4.07 4.64 19.78
N LEU A 225 3.24 4.80 18.72
CA LEU A 225 3.45 5.87 17.72
C LEU A 225 2.96 7.23 18.21
N PHE A 226 1.96 7.25 19.07
CA PHE A 226 1.49 8.44 19.77
C PHE A 226 0.70 8.07 21.03
N LYS A 227 0.40 9.08 21.82
CA LYS A 227 -0.47 8.95 23.01
C LYS A 227 -1.53 10.05 22.98
N THR A 228 -2.74 9.72 23.33
CA THR A 228 -3.81 10.71 23.44
C THR A 228 -4.30 10.87 24.86
N THR A 229 -4.60 12.11 25.23
CA THR A 229 -5.21 12.47 26.52
C THR A 229 -6.47 13.26 26.28
N LYS A 230 -7.45 13.13 27.20
CA LYS A 230 -8.69 13.92 27.10
C LYS A 230 -8.41 15.37 27.51
N ALA A 231 -8.86 16.30 26.68
CA ALA A 231 -8.84 17.73 27.01
C ALA A 231 -10.17 18.14 27.66
N TYR A 232 -10.10 18.89 28.74
CA TYR A 232 -11.27 19.32 29.49
C TYR A 232 -11.30 20.84 29.58
N GLN A 233 -12.50 21.41 29.37
CA GLN A 233 -12.81 22.79 29.69
C GLN A 233 -13.13 22.90 31.19
N THR A 234 -13.10 24.15 31.75
CA THR A 234 -13.60 24.47 33.09
C THR A 234 -14.93 23.74 33.33
N PHE A 235 -15.12 23.12 34.49
CA PHE A 235 -16.26 22.26 34.84
C PHE A 235 -16.27 20.82 34.28
N ARG A 236 -15.13 20.27 33.92
CA ARG A 236 -14.96 18.88 33.47
C ARG A 236 -15.71 18.49 32.19
N LYS A 237 -16.14 19.44 31.37
CA LYS A 237 -16.68 19.14 30.05
C LYS A 237 -15.53 18.72 29.13
N CYS A 238 -15.54 17.49 28.62
CA CYS A 238 -14.57 17.07 27.63
C CYS A 238 -14.83 17.84 26.31
N ILE A 239 -13.83 18.57 25.83
CA ILE A 239 -13.90 19.37 24.59
C ILE A 239 -13.15 18.74 23.43
N GLY A 240 -12.34 17.70 23.68
CA GLY A 240 -11.57 17.04 22.66
C GLY A 240 -10.48 16.15 23.23
N GLN A 241 -9.46 15.95 22.45
CA GLN A 241 -8.27 15.15 22.79
C GLN A 241 -7.01 15.94 22.44
N ASN A 242 -5.99 15.81 23.26
CA ASN A 242 -4.64 16.23 22.94
C ASN A 242 -3.86 15.02 22.46
N ILE A 243 -2.87 15.24 21.61
CA ILE A 243 -1.99 14.22 21.09
C ILE A 243 -0.55 14.56 21.42
N GLU A 244 0.19 13.55 21.80
CA GLU A 244 1.63 13.58 21.97
C GLU A 244 2.23 12.56 21.02
N LEU A 245 2.96 13.03 20.01
CA LEU A 245 3.65 12.18 19.03
C LEU A 245 4.97 11.70 19.65
N ASN A 246 5.23 10.42 19.59
CA ASN A 246 6.52 9.90 20.04
C ASN A 246 7.58 10.25 18.99
N GLY A 247 8.69 10.87 19.45
CA GLY A 247 9.68 11.66 18.69
C GLY A 247 10.54 10.94 17.65
N PHE A 248 10.06 9.86 17.05
CA PHE A 248 10.77 9.14 16.00
C PHE A 248 10.54 9.69 14.57
N TYR A 249 9.74 10.75 14.41
CA TYR A 249 9.24 11.17 13.09
C TYR A 249 9.26 12.70 12.87
N ASN A 250 10.21 13.40 13.50
CA ASN A 250 10.46 14.82 13.22
C ASN A 250 11.39 15.01 12.02
#